data_4453755d52e9eb3b9279b18c585e0b32
#
_entry.id   4453755d52e9eb3b9279b18c585e0b32
#
_cell.length_a   1.000
_cell.length_b   1.000
_cell.length_c   1.000
_cell.angle_alpha   90.00
_cell.angle_beta   90.00
_cell.angle_gamma   90.00
#
_symmetry.space_group_name_H-M   'P 1'
#
loop_
_entity.id
_entity.type
_entity.pdbx_description
1 polymer ?
#
loop_
_entity_poly.entity_id
_entity_poly.type
_entity_poly.pdbx_seq_one_letter_code
_entity_poly.pdbx_strand_id
1 'polypeptide(L)'
;MAVPFFLYLFVFFSIAYSNSFEKKIKENWNRLSHPQKVYQLYKLINFECLWLCNSEKTDNFYTLQEIFKEVIHHGIRPRESKSLDPELALTDELIDIAYKLYYGSADPSKLYKGWNFPKKPDQVINILASLLKEGRIRDLLIELSPKSGEYWFLVEQAKYLEGLSHFEWKPIKLKRNLKLGDRDQCLDEIRFRLFLLGDLKEYKNSDVFDQELIEAIKSFQKRHGLPETGIIDKKNYPRVKHKPSR
;
A
#
# COMPACT_ATOMS: atom_id res chain seq x y z
N MET A 1 55.58 12.58 -1.89
CA MET A 1 54.19 13.13 -1.82
C MET A 1 53.58 12.60 -0.52
N ALA A 2 53.41 13.46 0.48
CA ALA A 2 52.80 13.05 1.74
C ALA A 2 51.28 13.00 1.53
N VAL A 3 50.68 11.83 1.68
CA VAL A 3 49.22 11.69 1.74
C VAL A 3 48.76 12.48 2.98
N PRO A 4 47.81 13.42 2.86
CA PRO A 4 47.46 14.27 3.99
C PRO A 4 46.87 13.42 5.13
N PHE A 5 47.34 13.65 6.33
CA PHE A 5 46.97 12.95 7.58
C PHE A 5 45.43 12.89 7.78
N PHE A 6 44.72 13.85 7.25
CA PHE A 6 43.25 13.87 7.22
C PHE A 6 42.60 12.70 6.44
N LEU A 7 43.24 12.20 5.37
CA LEU A 7 42.73 11.07 4.60
C LEU A 7 42.83 9.76 5.40
N TYR A 8 43.90 9.60 6.16
CA TYR A 8 44.09 8.44 7.06
C TYR A 8 43.07 8.44 8.19
N LEU A 9 42.79 9.59 8.80
CA LEU A 9 41.77 9.69 9.85
C LEU A 9 40.35 9.32 9.32
N PHE A 10 39.98 9.78 8.14
CA PHE A 10 38.70 9.47 7.52
C PHE A 10 38.53 7.97 7.19
N VAL A 11 39.59 7.34 6.69
CA VAL A 11 39.58 5.89 6.39
C VAL A 11 39.49 5.07 7.70
N PHE A 12 40.21 5.44 8.75
CA PHE A 12 40.12 4.75 10.05
C PHE A 12 38.76 4.90 10.72
N PHE A 13 38.15 6.09 10.66
CA PHE A 13 36.79 6.31 11.19
C PHE A 13 35.75 5.51 10.42
N SER A 14 35.83 5.44 9.09
CA SER A 14 34.88 4.68 8.26
C SER A 14 35.00 3.17 8.51
N ILE A 15 36.18 2.64 8.66
CA ILE A 15 36.40 1.21 8.98
C ILE A 15 35.91 0.89 10.40
N ALA A 16 36.15 1.73 11.38
CA ALA A 16 35.66 1.53 12.75
C ALA A 16 34.16 1.58 12.84
N TYR A 17 33.52 2.50 12.12
CA TYR A 17 32.09 2.63 12.04
C TYR A 17 31.45 1.40 11.33
N SER A 18 32.00 0.96 10.20
CA SER A 18 31.55 -0.22 9.47
C SER A 18 31.60 -1.47 10.35
N ASN A 19 32.70 -1.68 11.10
CA ASN A 19 32.82 -2.81 12.02
C ASN A 19 31.82 -2.77 13.18
N SER A 20 31.51 -1.58 13.70
CA SER A 20 30.51 -1.38 14.75
C SER A 20 29.12 -1.70 14.24
N PHE A 21 28.76 -1.26 13.01
CA PHE A 21 27.45 -1.48 12.43
C PHE A 21 27.26 -2.96 12.04
N GLU A 22 28.27 -3.61 11.49
CA GLU A 22 28.24 -5.05 11.21
C GLU A 22 28.00 -5.88 12.47
N LYS A 23 28.63 -5.52 13.57
CA LYS A 23 28.40 -6.15 14.88
C LYS A 23 26.95 -5.98 15.33
N LYS A 24 26.39 -4.79 15.19
CA LYS A 24 24.98 -4.49 15.50
C LYS A 24 24.01 -5.39 14.71
N ILE A 25 24.26 -5.63 13.41
CA ILE A 25 23.45 -6.56 12.61
C ILE A 25 23.54 -7.98 13.17
N LYS A 26 24.74 -8.45 13.52
CA LYS A 26 24.95 -9.79 14.07
C LYS A 26 24.24 -9.98 15.42
N GLU A 27 24.25 -8.99 16.28
CA GLU A 27 23.53 -9.01 17.57
C GLU A 27 22.01 -9.06 17.41
N ASN A 28 21.46 -8.48 16.35
CA ASN A 28 20.04 -8.50 16.04
C ASN A 28 19.60 -9.63 15.08
N TRP A 29 20.53 -10.48 14.64
CA TRP A 29 20.31 -11.48 13.58
C TRP A 29 19.07 -12.33 13.77
N ASN A 30 18.84 -12.89 14.94
CA ASN A 30 17.72 -13.77 15.25
C ASN A 30 16.36 -13.02 15.41
N ARG A 31 16.38 -11.70 15.41
CA ARG A 31 15.19 -10.84 15.52
C ARG A 31 14.76 -10.26 14.20
N LEU A 32 15.64 -10.26 13.22
CA LEU A 32 15.35 -9.84 11.85
C LEU A 32 14.60 -10.94 11.10
N SER A 33 13.64 -10.57 10.27
CA SER A 33 12.93 -11.48 9.38
C SER A 33 13.79 -11.89 8.19
N HIS A 34 14.67 -11.01 7.73
CA HIS A 34 15.52 -11.17 6.55
C HIS A 34 16.99 -10.83 6.84
N PRO A 35 17.64 -11.46 7.84
CA PRO A 35 18.95 -11.02 8.32
C PRO A 35 20.04 -11.01 7.24
N GLN A 36 20.06 -12.02 6.35
CA GLN A 36 21.02 -12.08 5.23
C GLN A 36 20.82 -10.93 4.26
N LYS A 37 19.57 -10.53 4.00
CA LYS A 37 19.22 -9.44 3.08
C LYS A 37 19.53 -8.08 3.66
N VAL A 38 19.27 -7.89 4.96
CA VAL A 38 19.68 -6.69 5.71
C VAL A 38 21.20 -6.54 5.65
N TYR A 39 21.96 -7.60 5.96
CA TYR A 39 23.42 -7.57 5.88
C TYR A 39 23.92 -7.26 4.46
N GLN A 40 23.32 -7.91 3.43
CA GLN A 40 23.67 -7.72 2.03
C GLN A 40 23.43 -6.27 1.60
N LEU A 41 22.30 -5.68 1.97
CA LEU A 41 21.96 -4.29 1.64
C LEU A 41 22.99 -3.33 2.26
N TYR A 42 23.24 -3.45 3.59
CA TYR A 42 24.21 -2.58 4.26
C TYR A 42 25.63 -2.75 3.71
N LYS A 43 26.01 -3.96 3.33
CA LYS A 43 27.31 -4.18 2.68
C LYS A 43 27.41 -3.43 1.34
N LEU A 44 26.33 -3.42 0.54
CA LEU A 44 26.30 -2.70 -0.74
C LEU A 44 26.38 -1.19 -0.57
N ILE A 45 25.83 -0.64 0.51
CA ILE A 45 25.87 0.81 0.82
C ILE A 45 26.98 1.19 1.80
N ASN A 46 28.01 0.37 1.93
CA ASN A 46 29.19 0.60 2.80
C ASN A 46 28.84 0.81 4.28
N PHE A 47 27.78 0.18 4.77
CA PHE A 47 27.26 0.30 6.15
C PHE A 47 26.89 1.72 6.55
N GLU A 48 26.53 2.57 5.61
CA GLU A 48 25.99 3.90 5.89
C GLU A 48 24.63 3.80 6.59
N CYS A 49 24.39 4.71 7.56
CA CYS A 49 23.08 4.77 8.19
C CYS A 49 22.04 5.36 7.22
N LEU A 50 20.83 4.82 7.23
CA LEU A 50 19.79 5.15 6.26
C LEU A 50 18.72 6.07 6.85
N TRP A 51 18.28 5.76 8.07
CA TRP A 51 17.07 6.33 8.66
C TRP A 51 17.32 7.20 9.87
N LEU A 52 18.19 6.71 10.79
CA LEU A 52 18.44 7.30 12.10
C LEU A 52 19.94 7.44 12.33
N CYS A 53 20.52 8.56 11.89
CA CYS A 53 21.95 8.84 12.03
C CYS A 53 22.20 9.64 13.30
N ASN A 54 22.97 9.07 14.23
CA ASN A 54 23.25 9.69 15.53
C ASN A 54 21.96 10.11 16.29
N SER A 55 20.93 9.29 16.22
CA SER A 55 19.58 9.53 16.78
C SER A 55 18.78 10.63 16.08
N GLU A 56 19.27 11.21 15.01
CA GLU A 56 18.55 12.17 14.18
C GLU A 56 17.90 11.48 12.97
N LYS A 57 16.70 11.92 12.60
CA LYS A 57 15.97 11.40 11.45
C LYS A 57 16.52 12.00 10.16
N THR A 58 16.83 11.13 9.20
CA THR A 58 17.28 11.55 7.86
C THR A 58 16.10 11.88 6.95
N ASP A 59 16.35 12.49 5.79
CA ASP A 59 15.31 12.68 4.75
C ASP A 59 14.75 11.34 4.25
N ASN A 60 15.60 10.31 4.18
CA ASN A 60 15.18 8.95 3.85
C ASN A 60 14.19 8.39 4.86
N PHE A 61 14.29 8.73 6.16
CA PHE A 61 13.33 8.32 7.17
C PHE A 61 11.93 8.85 6.83
N TYR A 62 11.79 10.12 6.50
CA TYR A 62 10.49 10.71 6.15
C TYR A 62 9.94 10.11 4.86
N THR A 63 10.79 9.90 3.86
CA THR A 63 10.41 9.23 2.61
C THR A 63 9.93 7.80 2.86
N LEU A 64 10.61 7.06 3.74
CA LEU A 64 10.20 5.70 4.13
C LEU A 64 8.81 5.68 4.80
N GLN A 65 8.52 6.67 5.66
CA GLN A 65 7.20 6.78 6.27
C GLN A 65 6.08 7.00 5.24
N GLU A 66 6.35 7.78 4.19
CA GLU A 66 5.40 7.96 3.08
C GLU A 66 5.22 6.64 2.28
N ILE A 67 6.30 5.91 2.02
CA ILE A 67 6.23 4.58 1.38
C ILE A 67 5.37 3.63 2.21
N PHE A 68 5.52 3.59 3.53
CA PHE A 68 4.73 2.73 4.42
C PHE A 68 3.24 3.07 4.43
N LYS A 69 2.89 4.34 4.24
CA LYS A 69 1.50 4.75 4.07
C LYS A 69 0.96 4.34 2.71
N GLU A 70 1.73 4.53 1.64
CA GLU A 70 1.29 4.31 0.28
C GLU A 70 1.19 2.82 -0.08
N VAL A 71 2.07 1.98 0.46
CA VAL A 71 2.12 0.55 0.13
C VAL A 71 0.83 -0.22 0.48
N ILE A 72 0.00 0.33 1.34
CA ILE A 72 -1.31 -0.22 1.68
C ILE A 72 -2.21 -0.30 0.44
N HIS A 73 -2.12 0.68 -0.46
CA HIS A 73 -2.86 0.69 -1.72
C HIS A 73 -2.38 -0.39 -2.70
N HIS A 74 -1.17 -0.88 -2.52
CA HIS A 74 -0.63 -2.04 -3.24
C HIS A 74 -1.04 -3.39 -2.63
N GLY A 75 -1.96 -3.38 -1.65
CA GLY A 75 -2.44 -4.57 -0.95
C GLY A 75 -1.42 -5.16 0.03
N ILE A 76 -0.37 -4.42 0.38
CA ILE A 76 0.68 -4.84 1.30
C ILE A 76 0.52 -4.09 2.62
N ARG A 77 0.46 -4.84 3.72
CA ARG A 77 0.52 -4.26 5.08
C ARG A 77 1.95 -4.32 5.57
N PRO A 78 2.52 -3.17 5.99
CA PRO A 78 3.79 -3.16 6.70
C PRO A 78 3.76 -4.11 7.89
N ARG A 79 4.88 -4.77 8.13
CA ARG A 79 5.01 -5.74 9.22
C ARG A 79 6.06 -5.20 10.19
N GLU A 80 5.66 -5.02 11.44
CA GLU A 80 6.62 -4.61 12.47
C GLU A 80 7.74 -5.64 12.63
N SER A 81 8.97 -5.17 12.50
CA SER A 81 10.16 -5.97 12.78
C SER A 81 10.29 -6.21 14.29
N LYS A 82 10.84 -7.36 14.66
CA LYS A 82 11.15 -7.71 16.05
C LYS A 82 12.52 -7.18 16.52
N SER A 83 13.27 -6.49 15.66
CA SER A 83 14.54 -5.87 16.00
C SER A 83 14.34 -4.81 17.07
N LEU A 84 15.24 -4.75 18.05
CA LEU A 84 15.27 -3.69 19.05
C LEU A 84 16.02 -2.45 18.55
N ASP A 85 16.77 -2.57 17.48
CA ASP A 85 17.44 -1.44 16.84
C ASP A 85 16.51 -0.83 15.80
N PRO A 86 16.09 0.42 15.95
CA PRO A 86 15.12 1.05 15.04
C PRO A 86 15.62 1.18 13.61
N GLU A 87 16.91 1.40 13.39
CA GLU A 87 17.53 1.49 12.07
C GLU A 87 17.38 0.15 11.31
N LEU A 88 17.72 -0.96 12.01
CA LEU A 88 17.61 -2.30 11.45
C LEU A 88 16.14 -2.75 11.31
N ALA A 89 15.26 -2.33 12.23
CA ALA A 89 13.83 -2.63 12.17
C ALA A 89 13.20 -2.04 10.91
N LEU A 90 13.45 -0.76 10.62
CA LEU A 90 12.94 -0.07 9.44
C LEU A 90 13.50 -0.69 8.14
N THR A 91 14.76 -1.09 8.14
CA THR A 91 15.37 -1.75 6.98
C THR A 91 14.78 -3.14 6.72
N ASP A 92 14.58 -3.95 7.78
CA ASP A 92 13.96 -5.28 7.68
C ASP A 92 12.52 -5.20 7.13
N GLU A 93 11.76 -4.20 7.60
CA GLU A 93 10.40 -3.92 7.13
C GLU A 93 10.38 -3.46 5.66
N LEU A 94 11.29 -2.55 5.27
CA LEU A 94 11.42 -2.12 3.87
C LEU A 94 11.75 -3.30 2.95
N ILE A 95 12.65 -4.19 3.38
CA ILE A 95 13.01 -5.39 2.61
C ILE A 95 11.79 -6.31 2.45
N ASP A 96 11.01 -6.55 3.51
CA ASP A 96 9.79 -7.35 3.44
C ASP A 96 8.78 -6.78 2.41
N ILE A 97 8.58 -5.46 2.43
CA ILE A 97 7.73 -4.75 1.47
C ILE A 97 8.28 -4.90 0.05
N ALA A 98 9.57 -4.67 -0.15
CA ALA A 98 10.22 -4.75 -1.44
C ALA A 98 10.08 -6.14 -2.08
N TYR A 99 10.26 -7.20 -1.28
CA TYR A 99 10.06 -8.59 -1.74
C TYR A 99 8.60 -8.87 -2.08
N LYS A 100 7.64 -8.37 -1.30
CA LYS A 100 6.21 -8.52 -1.57
C LYS A 100 5.78 -7.78 -2.84
N LEU A 101 6.32 -6.59 -3.10
CA LEU A 101 6.07 -5.86 -4.35
C LEU A 101 6.59 -6.62 -5.56
N TYR A 102 7.80 -7.17 -5.47
CA TYR A 102 8.47 -7.80 -6.60
C TYR A 102 7.98 -9.21 -6.91
N TYR A 103 7.73 -10.03 -5.88
CA TYR A 103 7.31 -11.42 -6.03
C TYR A 103 5.83 -11.68 -5.77
N GLY A 104 5.13 -10.75 -5.15
CA GLY A 104 3.79 -10.92 -4.60
C GLY A 104 3.79 -11.39 -3.14
N SER A 105 2.67 -11.16 -2.47
CA SER A 105 2.48 -11.54 -1.05
C SER A 105 2.12 -13.01 -0.86
N ALA A 106 1.68 -13.71 -1.90
CA ALA A 106 1.27 -15.11 -1.88
C ALA A 106 2.19 -15.97 -2.77
N ASP A 107 2.45 -17.20 -2.32
CA ASP A 107 3.15 -18.20 -3.13
C ASP A 107 2.12 -18.95 -4.00
N PRO A 108 2.10 -18.74 -5.33
CA PRO A 108 1.12 -19.38 -6.21
C PRO A 108 1.18 -20.91 -6.18
N SER A 109 2.36 -21.48 -5.97
CA SER A 109 2.56 -22.95 -5.94
C SER A 109 1.85 -23.60 -4.75
N LYS A 110 1.60 -22.83 -3.66
CA LYS A 110 0.85 -23.29 -2.49
C LYS A 110 -0.67 -23.18 -2.67
N LEU A 111 -1.12 -22.30 -3.58
CA LEU A 111 -2.53 -22.06 -3.83
C LEU A 111 -3.10 -23.02 -4.88
N TYR A 112 -2.33 -23.35 -5.92
CA TYR A 112 -2.79 -24.20 -7.02
C TYR A 112 -1.71 -25.22 -7.41
N LYS A 113 -2.02 -26.52 -7.32
CA LYS A 113 -1.14 -27.59 -7.78
C LYS A 113 -0.90 -27.46 -9.29
N GLY A 114 0.39 -27.44 -9.69
CA GLY A 114 0.77 -27.33 -11.09
C GLY A 114 0.97 -25.90 -11.61
N TRP A 115 0.79 -24.88 -10.79
CA TRP A 115 1.06 -23.49 -11.15
C TRP A 115 2.54 -23.18 -10.95
N ASN A 116 3.36 -23.55 -11.94
CA ASN A 116 4.80 -23.32 -11.94
C ASN A 116 5.14 -22.11 -12.81
N PHE A 117 5.30 -20.95 -12.17
CA PHE A 117 5.88 -19.79 -12.85
C PHE A 117 7.40 -19.83 -12.77
N PRO A 118 8.11 -19.39 -13.83
CA PRO A 118 9.55 -19.21 -13.76
C PRO A 118 9.88 -18.21 -12.64
N LYS A 119 10.81 -18.60 -11.77
CA LYS A 119 11.27 -17.71 -10.69
C LYS A 119 11.98 -16.51 -11.30
N LYS A 120 11.54 -15.31 -10.94
CA LYS A 120 12.29 -14.10 -11.28
C LYS A 120 13.66 -14.13 -10.61
N PRO A 121 14.72 -13.60 -11.26
CA PRO A 121 16.02 -13.45 -10.62
C PRO A 121 15.90 -12.55 -9.39
N ASP A 122 16.64 -12.88 -8.31
CA ASP A 122 16.65 -12.07 -7.10
C ASP A 122 17.52 -10.83 -7.28
N GLN A 123 16.89 -9.73 -7.66
CA GLN A 123 17.51 -8.43 -7.89
C GLN A 123 17.08 -7.37 -6.88
N VAL A 124 16.17 -7.72 -5.97
CA VAL A 124 15.53 -6.75 -5.05
C VAL A 124 16.54 -5.95 -4.25
N ILE A 125 17.52 -6.60 -3.64
CA ILE A 125 18.53 -5.92 -2.82
C ILE A 125 19.44 -5.01 -3.66
N ASN A 126 19.77 -5.41 -4.89
CA ASN A 126 20.57 -4.57 -5.78
C ASN A 126 19.80 -3.32 -6.22
N ILE A 127 18.49 -3.47 -6.54
CA ILE A 127 17.61 -2.35 -6.86
C ILE A 127 17.50 -1.40 -5.66
N LEU A 128 17.25 -1.91 -4.46
CA LEU A 128 17.20 -1.10 -3.23
C LEU A 128 18.50 -0.33 -3.01
N ALA A 129 19.65 -1.00 -3.13
CA ALA A 129 20.94 -0.37 -2.94
C ALA A 129 21.22 0.75 -3.97
N SER A 130 20.81 0.55 -5.24
CA SER A 130 20.90 1.57 -6.28
C SER A 130 20.03 2.78 -5.96
N LEU A 131 18.75 2.56 -5.65
CA LEU A 131 17.82 3.63 -5.29
C LEU A 131 18.29 4.44 -4.07
N LEU A 132 18.82 3.78 -3.06
CA LEU A 132 19.36 4.44 -1.87
C LEU A 132 20.59 5.29 -2.19
N LYS A 133 21.56 4.76 -2.97
CA LYS A 133 22.76 5.47 -3.39
C LYS A 133 22.46 6.68 -4.28
N GLU A 134 21.42 6.58 -5.11
CA GLU A 134 20.97 7.64 -6.01
C GLU A 134 20.04 8.67 -5.33
N GLY A 135 19.68 8.47 -4.07
CA GLY A 135 18.71 9.31 -3.36
C GLY A 135 17.29 9.18 -3.92
N ARG A 136 16.95 8.07 -4.57
CA ARG A 136 15.71 7.80 -5.29
C ARG A 136 14.81 6.75 -4.61
N ILE A 137 14.93 6.57 -3.32
CA ILE A 137 14.15 5.54 -2.60
C ILE A 137 12.63 5.72 -2.76
N ARG A 138 12.17 6.92 -3.08
CA ARG A 138 10.77 7.22 -3.41
C ARG A 138 10.26 6.44 -4.63
N ASP A 139 11.15 6.10 -5.57
CA ASP A 139 10.81 5.37 -6.79
C ASP A 139 10.62 3.86 -6.55
N LEU A 140 10.86 3.36 -5.35
CA LEU A 140 10.77 1.94 -4.99
C LEU A 140 9.43 1.31 -5.40
N LEU A 141 8.31 2.00 -5.13
CA LEU A 141 6.99 1.49 -5.46
C LEU A 141 6.81 1.29 -6.97
N ILE A 142 7.36 2.24 -7.77
CA ILE A 142 7.30 2.15 -9.23
C ILE A 142 8.25 1.05 -9.73
N GLU A 143 9.50 1.00 -9.22
CA GLU A 143 10.52 0.09 -9.74
C GLU A 143 10.22 -1.38 -9.44
N LEU A 144 9.67 -1.70 -8.29
CA LEU A 144 9.42 -3.07 -7.86
C LEU A 144 8.01 -3.59 -8.15
N SER A 145 7.03 -2.70 -8.39
CA SER A 145 5.66 -3.12 -8.68
C SER A 145 5.50 -3.70 -10.09
N PRO A 146 4.46 -4.51 -10.32
CA PRO A 146 4.07 -4.94 -11.66
C PRO A 146 3.86 -3.76 -12.60
N LYS A 147 4.25 -3.90 -13.88
CA LYS A 147 4.18 -2.83 -14.88
C LYS A 147 2.86 -2.82 -15.67
N SER A 148 1.90 -3.69 -15.33
CA SER A 148 0.62 -3.76 -16.05
C SER A 148 -0.32 -2.60 -15.69
N GLY A 149 -1.12 -2.15 -16.66
CA GLY A 149 -2.09 -1.09 -16.46
C GLY A 149 -3.18 -1.47 -15.46
N GLU A 150 -3.59 -2.76 -15.45
CA GLU A 150 -4.60 -3.29 -14.53
C GLU A 150 -4.15 -3.19 -13.07
N TYR A 151 -2.86 -3.46 -12.80
CA TYR A 151 -2.32 -3.31 -11.45
C TYR A 151 -2.42 -1.87 -10.96
N TRP A 152 -1.99 -0.91 -11.77
CA TRP A 152 -2.01 0.50 -11.41
C TRP A 152 -3.44 1.05 -11.31
N PHE A 153 -4.34 0.57 -12.17
CA PHE A 153 -5.76 0.86 -12.02
C PHE A 153 -6.29 0.42 -10.65
N LEU A 154 -5.96 -0.80 -10.19
CA LEU A 154 -6.37 -1.28 -8.88
C LEU A 154 -5.76 -0.47 -7.72
N VAL A 155 -4.51 -0.03 -7.84
CA VAL A 155 -3.86 0.86 -6.87
C VAL A 155 -4.63 2.18 -6.76
N GLU A 156 -4.98 2.80 -7.89
CA GLU A 156 -5.77 4.04 -7.89
C GLU A 156 -7.18 3.84 -7.33
N GLN A 157 -7.82 2.70 -7.62
CA GLN A 157 -9.10 2.36 -7.00
C GLN A 157 -9.00 2.18 -5.49
N ALA A 158 -7.91 1.59 -4.99
CA ALA A 158 -7.67 1.46 -3.55
C ALA A 158 -7.50 2.83 -2.87
N LYS A 159 -6.76 3.75 -3.48
CA LYS A 159 -6.62 5.15 -3.01
C LYS A 159 -7.97 5.86 -2.98
N TYR A 160 -8.75 5.72 -4.05
CA TYR A 160 -10.09 6.30 -4.13
C TYR A 160 -11.00 5.80 -3.01
N LEU A 161 -11.05 4.49 -2.78
CA LEU A 161 -11.86 3.88 -1.74
C LEU A 161 -11.38 4.27 -0.32
N GLU A 162 -10.08 4.45 -0.11
CA GLU A 162 -9.58 4.98 1.15
C GLU A 162 -10.08 6.41 1.38
N GLY A 163 -10.04 7.27 0.37
CA GLY A 163 -10.62 8.62 0.43
C GLY A 163 -12.08 8.60 0.85
N LEU A 164 -12.88 7.70 0.26
CA LEU A 164 -14.29 7.50 0.63
C LEU A 164 -14.46 6.99 2.08
N SER A 165 -13.45 6.33 2.64
CA SER A 165 -13.51 5.83 4.02
C SER A 165 -13.60 6.93 5.07
N HIS A 166 -13.17 8.14 4.74
CA HIS A 166 -13.25 9.33 5.60
C HIS A 166 -14.59 10.04 5.51
N PHE A 167 -15.43 9.67 4.53
CA PHE A 167 -16.77 10.21 4.41
C PHE A 167 -17.70 9.65 5.49
N GLU A 168 -18.57 10.50 6.07
CA GLU A 168 -19.55 10.07 7.06
C GLU A 168 -20.77 9.41 6.39
N TRP A 169 -20.80 8.08 6.40
CA TRP A 169 -21.90 7.28 5.83
C TRP A 169 -23.06 7.18 6.84
N LYS A 170 -23.93 8.19 6.87
CA LYS A 170 -25.11 8.18 7.76
C LYS A 170 -26.08 7.06 7.36
N PRO A 171 -26.72 6.37 8.34
CA PRO A 171 -27.73 5.37 8.03
C PRO A 171 -28.93 5.98 7.29
N ILE A 172 -29.24 5.50 6.10
CA ILE A 172 -30.45 5.87 5.39
C ILE A 172 -31.61 5.00 5.94
N LYS A 173 -32.77 5.59 6.25
CA LYS A 173 -33.94 4.88 6.77
C LYS A 173 -35.00 4.83 5.67
N LEU A 174 -35.18 3.65 5.06
CA LEU A 174 -36.26 3.42 4.12
C LEU A 174 -37.55 3.08 4.91
N LYS A 175 -38.59 3.86 4.68
CA LYS A 175 -39.92 3.61 5.27
C LYS A 175 -40.68 2.56 4.47
N ARG A 176 -40.56 2.54 3.14
CA ARG A 176 -41.22 1.65 2.19
C ARG A 176 -40.28 1.26 1.03
N ASN A 177 -40.64 0.31 0.24
CA ASN A 177 -39.98 0.04 -1.04
C ASN A 177 -40.25 1.19 -2.00
N LEU A 178 -39.22 1.65 -2.71
CA LEU A 178 -39.31 2.75 -3.66
C LEU A 178 -39.23 2.22 -5.09
N LYS A 179 -40.06 2.80 -5.97
CA LYS A 179 -40.18 2.47 -7.39
C LYS A 179 -40.25 3.73 -8.26
N LEU A 180 -40.15 3.56 -9.56
CA LEU A 180 -40.18 4.64 -10.55
C LEU A 180 -41.36 5.62 -10.29
N GLY A 181 -41.03 6.92 -10.25
CA GLY A 181 -41.98 8.01 -10.00
C GLY A 181 -42.20 8.36 -8.53
N ASP A 182 -41.72 7.52 -7.58
CA ASP A 182 -41.82 7.82 -6.16
C ASP A 182 -40.95 9.03 -5.81
N ARG A 183 -41.33 9.73 -4.72
CA ARG A 183 -40.57 10.80 -4.10
C ARG A 183 -40.25 10.44 -2.65
N ASP A 184 -39.01 10.62 -2.25
CA ASP A 184 -38.56 10.44 -0.88
C ASP A 184 -37.25 11.21 -0.68
N GLN A 185 -37.13 11.93 0.45
CA GLN A 185 -35.95 12.73 0.78
C GLN A 185 -34.66 11.87 0.86
N CYS A 186 -34.78 10.56 1.13
CA CYS A 186 -33.63 9.69 1.16
C CYS A 186 -33.01 9.41 -0.20
N LEU A 187 -33.71 9.72 -1.31
CA LEU A 187 -33.22 9.44 -2.66
C LEU A 187 -32.04 10.32 -3.03
N ASP A 188 -31.98 11.53 -2.54
CA ASP A 188 -30.84 12.42 -2.73
C ASP A 188 -29.55 11.81 -2.13
N GLU A 189 -29.61 11.34 -0.90
CA GLU A 189 -28.48 10.67 -0.25
C GLU A 189 -28.08 9.36 -0.98
N ILE A 190 -29.08 8.62 -1.51
CA ILE A 190 -28.83 7.41 -2.29
C ILE A 190 -28.11 7.75 -3.59
N ARG A 191 -28.58 8.81 -4.32
CA ARG A 191 -27.91 9.31 -5.51
C ARG A 191 -26.48 9.71 -5.26
N PHE A 192 -26.27 10.47 -4.19
CA PHE A 192 -24.94 10.92 -3.82
C PHE A 192 -23.98 9.73 -3.53
N ARG A 193 -24.47 8.71 -2.85
CA ARG A 193 -23.67 7.49 -2.61
C ARG A 193 -23.36 6.72 -3.87
N LEU A 194 -24.35 6.55 -4.75
CA LEU A 194 -24.14 5.87 -6.04
C LEU A 194 -23.16 6.64 -6.93
N PHE A 195 -23.21 7.98 -6.89
CA PHE A 195 -22.23 8.83 -7.55
C PHE A 195 -20.83 8.62 -6.97
N LEU A 196 -20.67 8.69 -5.65
CA LEU A 196 -19.40 8.43 -4.97
C LEU A 196 -18.87 7.00 -5.20
N LEU A 197 -19.73 6.04 -5.46
CA LEU A 197 -19.35 4.65 -5.75
C LEU A 197 -19.13 4.38 -7.24
N GLY A 198 -19.33 5.40 -8.10
CA GLY A 198 -19.13 5.31 -9.54
C GLY A 198 -20.28 4.61 -10.30
N ASP A 199 -21.40 4.33 -9.63
CA ASP A 199 -22.58 3.71 -10.25
C ASP A 199 -23.50 4.75 -10.90
N LEU A 200 -23.43 6.03 -10.51
CA LEU A 200 -24.09 7.18 -11.12
C LEU A 200 -23.05 8.11 -11.74
N LYS A 201 -23.23 8.51 -13.00
CA LYS A 201 -22.24 9.34 -13.73
C LYS A 201 -22.17 10.77 -13.24
N GLU A 202 -23.33 11.37 -12.96
CA GLU A 202 -23.45 12.75 -12.50
C GLU A 202 -24.36 12.80 -11.28
N TYR A 203 -23.97 13.59 -10.28
CA TYR A 203 -24.82 13.86 -9.14
C TYR A 203 -25.71 15.06 -9.41
N LYS A 204 -27.03 14.84 -9.28
CA LYS A 204 -28.04 15.88 -9.28
C LYS A 204 -28.88 15.71 -8.03
N ASN A 205 -28.97 16.79 -7.22
CA ASN A 205 -29.84 16.79 -6.05
C ASN A 205 -31.29 16.59 -6.49
N SER A 206 -31.88 15.44 -6.14
CA SER A 206 -33.23 15.08 -6.49
C SER A 206 -33.83 14.06 -5.54
N ASP A 207 -35.09 14.29 -5.17
CA ASP A 207 -35.89 13.39 -4.34
C ASP A 207 -36.76 12.43 -5.18
N VAL A 208 -36.57 12.39 -6.50
CA VAL A 208 -37.36 11.59 -7.43
C VAL A 208 -36.68 10.27 -7.76
N PHE A 209 -37.43 9.17 -7.72
CA PHE A 209 -36.98 7.86 -8.20
C PHE A 209 -37.21 7.79 -9.73
N ASP A 210 -36.23 8.27 -10.48
CA ASP A 210 -36.27 8.33 -11.95
C ASP A 210 -35.52 7.17 -12.63
N GLN A 211 -35.54 7.14 -13.96
CA GLN A 211 -34.89 6.11 -14.75
C GLN A 211 -33.36 6.10 -14.58
N GLU A 212 -32.74 7.27 -14.45
CA GLU A 212 -31.30 7.38 -14.24
C GLU A 212 -30.88 6.70 -12.92
N LEU A 213 -31.67 6.91 -11.85
CA LEU A 213 -31.42 6.25 -10.56
C LEU A 213 -31.64 4.73 -10.63
N ILE A 214 -32.65 4.26 -11.42
CA ILE A 214 -32.85 2.82 -11.64
C ILE A 214 -31.64 2.18 -12.28
N GLU A 215 -31.07 2.77 -13.31
CA GLU A 215 -29.88 2.24 -13.98
C GLU A 215 -28.65 2.26 -13.06
N ALA A 216 -28.48 3.31 -12.26
CA ALA A 216 -27.43 3.37 -11.25
C ALA A 216 -27.58 2.26 -10.18
N ILE A 217 -28.81 2.00 -9.73
CA ILE A 217 -29.09 0.91 -8.77
C ILE A 217 -28.80 -0.45 -9.41
N LYS A 218 -29.18 -0.69 -10.67
CA LYS A 218 -28.84 -1.92 -11.38
C LYS A 218 -27.33 -2.11 -11.51
N SER A 219 -26.59 -1.06 -11.87
CA SER A 219 -25.12 -1.08 -11.90
C SER A 219 -24.54 -1.51 -10.56
N PHE A 220 -24.99 -0.88 -9.48
CA PHE A 220 -24.61 -1.24 -8.12
C PHE A 220 -24.93 -2.70 -7.81
N GLN A 221 -26.17 -3.15 -8.10
CA GLN A 221 -26.62 -4.52 -7.86
C GLN A 221 -25.75 -5.54 -8.61
N LYS A 222 -25.47 -5.29 -9.90
CA LYS A 222 -24.62 -6.13 -10.74
C LYS A 222 -23.22 -6.28 -10.16
N ARG A 223 -22.57 -5.17 -9.82
CA ARG A 223 -21.22 -5.13 -9.25
C ARG A 223 -21.13 -5.86 -7.91
N HIS A 224 -22.23 -5.90 -7.14
CA HIS A 224 -22.33 -6.60 -5.85
C HIS A 224 -22.90 -8.03 -5.95
N GLY A 225 -23.09 -8.57 -7.18
CA GLY A 225 -23.65 -9.92 -7.38
C GLY A 225 -25.09 -10.06 -6.88
N LEU A 226 -25.86 -8.96 -6.91
CA LEU A 226 -27.27 -8.94 -6.55
C LEU A 226 -28.14 -9.06 -7.82
N PRO A 227 -29.41 -9.53 -7.71
CA PRO A 227 -30.36 -9.44 -8.82
C PRO A 227 -30.52 -7.99 -9.29
N GLU A 228 -30.39 -7.74 -10.59
CA GLU A 228 -30.45 -6.41 -11.23
C GLU A 228 -31.91 -5.92 -11.35
N THR A 229 -32.59 -5.75 -10.23
CA THR A 229 -34.03 -5.37 -10.21
C THR A 229 -34.25 -3.88 -10.40
N GLY A 230 -33.26 -3.04 -10.15
CA GLY A 230 -33.40 -1.59 -10.09
C GLY A 230 -34.30 -1.10 -8.94
N ILE A 231 -34.65 -1.97 -8.00
CA ILE A 231 -35.52 -1.66 -6.86
C ILE A 231 -34.66 -1.56 -5.60
N ILE A 232 -34.93 -0.58 -4.76
CA ILE A 232 -34.37 -0.48 -3.42
C ILE A 232 -35.35 -1.13 -2.46
N ASP A 233 -35.03 -2.33 -2.00
CA ASP A 233 -35.79 -3.05 -1.00
C ASP A 233 -34.99 -3.23 0.31
N LYS A 234 -35.68 -3.66 1.36
CA LYS A 234 -35.04 -3.90 2.67
C LYS A 234 -33.94 -4.98 2.65
N LYS A 235 -33.91 -5.87 1.65
CA LYS A 235 -32.90 -6.93 1.52
C LYS A 235 -31.61 -6.40 0.86
N ASN A 236 -31.76 -5.52 -0.14
CA ASN A 236 -30.65 -4.93 -0.89
C ASN A 236 -30.07 -3.70 -0.18
N TYR A 237 -30.88 -3.01 0.63
CA TYR A 237 -30.53 -1.81 1.38
C TYR A 237 -29.34 -1.97 2.36
N PRO A 238 -29.16 -3.05 3.10
CA PRO A 238 -28.02 -3.18 4.02
C PRO A 238 -26.66 -3.00 3.35
N ARG A 239 -26.51 -3.36 2.07
CA ARG A 239 -25.24 -3.27 1.34
C ARG A 239 -24.88 -1.84 0.90
N VAL A 240 -25.90 -1.01 0.60
CA VAL A 240 -25.71 0.44 0.31
C VAL A 240 -25.42 1.24 1.61
N LYS A 241 -25.77 0.64 2.76
CA LYS A 241 -25.68 1.26 4.08
C LYS A 241 -24.26 1.27 4.66
N HIS A 242 -23.41 0.35 4.25
CA HIS A 242 -22.12 0.14 4.87
C HIS A 242 -21.02 0.96 4.19
N LYS A 243 -20.13 1.52 5.03
CA LYS A 243 -18.85 2.05 4.61
C LYS A 243 -18.10 0.98 3.79
N PRO A 244 -17.42 1.34 2.69
CA PRO A 244 -16.54 0.40 2.00
C PRO A 244 -15.64 -0.29 3.01
N SER A 245 -15.66 -1.63 3.02
CA SER A 245 -14.81 -2.41 3.93
C SER A 245 -13.34 -2.24 3.51
N ARG A 246 -12.49 -1.96 4.49
CA ARG A 246 -11.03 -1.94 4.32
C ARG A 246 -10.47 -3.31 3.99
#